data_1c4cbdb6fc2c8f822cd38005cd7be6d8
#
_entry.id   1c4cbdb6fc2c8f822cd38005cd7be6d8
#
_cell.length_a   1.000
_cell.length_b   1.000
_cell.length_c   1.000
_cell.angle_alpha   90.00
_cell.angle_beta   90.00
_cell.angle_gamma   90.00
#
_symmetry.space_group_name_H-M   'P 1'
#
loop_
_entity.id
_entity.type
_entity.pdbx_description
1 polymer ?
#
loop_
_entity_poly.entity_id
_entity_poly.type
_entity_poly.pdbx_seq_one_letter_code
_entity_poly.pdbx_strand_id
1 'polypeptide(L)'
;MSIDYIQATVRQTIPADCLASIEKWLLTRIFKTEERGDSLVFHGCWDYHGHSVSPDDELTETLTASREICPELCAAVEHAINKSKEIEGWINYERIFQSIVQRHPDLLHHVSIEEVDCNTKRGPFRETLTIITAQCIMSINSDGNGQSQLIPRSPYIIHSTKRG
;
A
#
# COMPACT_ATOMS: atom_id res chain seq x y z
N MET A 1 -11.67 -24.34 10.56
CA MET A 1 -11.58 -23.10 9.78
C MET A 1 -10.12 -22.73 9.58
N SER A 2 -9.66 -22.61 8.36
CA SER A 2 -8.35 -22.02 8.09
C SER A 2 -8.49 -20.50 8.09
N ILE A 3 -7.79 -19.84 8.97
CA ILE A 3 -7.70 -18.39 8.98
C ILE A 3 -6.48 -18.02 8.13
N ASP A 4 -6.72 -17.59 6.92
CA ASP A 4 -5.67 -17.18 6.00
C ASP A 4 -5.68 -15.65 5.89
N TYR A 5 -4.71 -15.00 6.50
CA TYR A 5 -4.58 -13.55 6.45
C TYR A 5 -3.12 -13.12 6.34
N ILE A 6 -2.93 -11.92 5.85
CA ILE A 6 -1.64 -11.23 5.83
C ILE A 6 -1.70 -10.10 6.84
N GLN A 7 -0.69 -10.02 7.69
CA GLN A 7 -0.50 -8.93 8.62
C GLN A 7 0.69 -8.10 8.16
N ALA A 8 0.51 -6.80 8.01
CA ALA A 8 1.56 -5.88 7.62
C ALA A 8 1.75 -4.78 8.66
N THR A 9 3.01 -4.43 8.91
CA THR A 9 3.38 -3.34 9.81
C THR A 9 4.39 -2.44 9.13
N VAL A 10 4.06 -1.16 8.99
CA VAL A 10 4.99 -0.14 8.52
C VAL A 10 5.80 0.34 9.72
N ARG A 11 7.13 0.15 9.68
CA ARG A 11 8.02 0.43 10.82
C ARG A 11 8.20 1.91 11.11
N GLN A 12 8.25 2.73 10.06
CA GLN A 12 8.44 4.17 10.21
C GLN A 12 7.12 4.88 10.50
N THR A 13 7.20 5.93 11.29
CA THR A 13 6.14 6.94 11.34
C THR A 13 6.25 7.83 10.12
N ILE A 14 5.16 8.05 9.42
CA ILE A 14 5.13 8.86 8.21
C ILE A 14 4.58 10.25 8.56
N PRO A 15 5.36 11.33 8.36
CA PRO A 15 4.84 12.66 8.55
C PRO A 15 3.61 12.90 7.68
N ALA A 16 2.52 13.40 8.27
CA ALA A 16 1.26 13.61 7.56
C ALA A 16 1.41 14.54 6.35
N ASP A 17 2.30 15.53 6.46
CA ASP A 17 2.60 16.49 5.39
C ASP A 17 3.31 15.87 4.18
N CYS A 18 3.88 14.66 4.32
CA CYS A 18 4.47 13.93 3.20
C CYS A 18 3.43 13.25 2.31
N LEU A 19 2.21 13.11 2.78
CA LEU A 19 1.14 12.41 2.07
C LEU A 19 0.32 13.38 1.21
N ALA A 20 0.17 13.06 -0.06
CA ALA A 20 -0.88 13.66 -0.87
C ALA A 20 -2.26 13.20 -0.37
N SER A 21 -3.29 14.00 -0.59
CA SER A 21 -4.63 13.69 -0.10
C SER A 21 -5.15 12.32 -0.56
N ILE A 22 -4.90 11.94 -1.81
CA ILE A 22 -5.29 10.62 -2.33
C ILE A 22 -4.51 9.46 -1.71
N GLU A 23 -3.24 9.66 -1.41
CA GLU A 23 -2.42 8.66 -0.72
C GLU A 23 -2.92 8.44 0.70
N LYS A 24 -3.18 9.51 1.43
CA LYS A 24 -3.78 9.44 2.76
C LYS A 24 -5.16 8.76 2.71
N TRP A 25 -6.00 9.16 1.77
CA TRP A 25 -7.34 8.60 1.59
C TRP A 25 -7.30 7.08 1.36
N LEU A 26 -6.41 6.58 0.49
CA LEU A 26 -6.23 5.15 0.23
C LEU A 26 -5.61 4.42 1.43
N LEU A 27 -4.48 4.90 1.93
CA LEU A 27 -3.73 4.23 2.99
C LEU A 27 -4.54 4.11 4.28
N THR A 28 -5.35 5.11 4.63
CA THR A 28 -6.21 5.05 5.82
C THR A 28 -7.39 4.10 5.68
N ARG A 29 -7.73 3.69 4.46
CA ARG A 29 -8.80 2.70 4.20
C ARG A 29 -8.31 1.28 4.11
N ILE A 30 -7.07 1.07 3.75
CA ILE A 30 -6.45 -0.26 3.69
C ILE A 30 -5.66 -0.60 4.96
N PHE A 31 -5.12 0.39 5.65
CA PHE A 31 -4.42 0.21 6.92
C PHE A 31 -5.26 0.76 8.08
N LYS A 32 -5.15 0.11 9.23
CA LYS A 32 -5.50 0.75 10.50
C LYS A 32 -4.44 1.80 10.78
N THR A 33 -4.88 3.04 10.93
CA THR A 33 -4.01 4.20 11.08
C THR A 33 -4.11 4.77 12.47
N GLU A 34 -2.98 5.07 13.06
CA GLU A 34 -2.85 5.71 14.37
C GLU A 34 -2.10 7.04 14.21
N GLU A 35 -2.66 8.12 14.75
CA GLU A 35 -1.99 9.41 14.78
C GLU A 35 -1.02 9.49 15.95
N ARG A 36 0.21 9.90 15.68
CA ARG A 36 1.25 10.18 16.69
C ARG A 36 1.85 11.55 16.44
N GLY A 37 1.31 12.56 17.11
CA GLY A 37 1.66 13.96 16.83
C GLY A 37 1.31 14.32 15.39
N ASP A 38 2.29 14.82 14.64
CA ASP A 38 2.14 15.20 13.22
C ASP A 38 2.41 14.04 12.26
N SER A 39 2.52 12.81 12.77
CA SER A 39 2.85 11.63 11.97
C SER A 39 1.80 10.54 12.11
N LEU A 40 1.79 9.64 11.12
CA LEU A 40 0.88 8.50 11.04
C LEU A 40 1.64 7.19 11.15
N VAL A 41 1.05 6.23 11.85
CA VAL A 41 1.51 4.85 11.94
C VAL A 41 0.50 3.93 11.26
N PHE A 42 0.97 2.99 10.45
CA PHE A 42 0.14 2.10 9.66
C PHE A 42 0.32 0.64 10.05
N HIS A 43 -0.79 -0.03 10.34
CA HIS A 43 -0.89 -1.48 10.55
C HIS A 43 -1.98 -2.05 9.66
N GLY A 44 -1.72 -3.14 8.98
CA GLY A 44 -2.69 -3.77 8.09
C GLY A 44 -2.94 -5.22 8.47
N CYS A 45 -4.17 -5.67 8.24
CA CYS A 45 -4.54 -7.07 8.29
C CYS A 45 -5.64 -7.31 7.27
N TRP A 46 -5.39 -8.19 6.31
CA TRP A 46 -6.34 -8.50 5.25
C TRP A 46 -6.24 -9.96 4.82
N ASP A 47 -7.30 -10.45 4.21
CA ASP A 47 -7.32 -11.79 3.62
C ASP A 47 -6.64 -11.82 2.25
N TYR A 48 -6.56 -13.02 1.67
CA TYR A 48 -5.94 -13.21 0.35
C TYR A 48 -6.75 -12.69 -0.85
N HIS A 49 -7.95 -12.16 -0.61
CA HIS A 49 -8.77 -11.61 -1.69
C HIS A 49 -8.37 -10.19 -2.09
N GLY A 50 -7.48 -9.57 -1.32
CA GLY A 50 -7.02 -8.21 -1.58
C GLY A 50 -7.83 -7.16 -0.81
N HIS A 51 -7.87 -5.97 -1.36
CA HIS A 51 -8.54 -4.83 -0.75
C HIS A 51 -9.88 -4.54 -1.45
N SER A 52 -10.82 -4.04 -0.68
CA SER A 52 -12.07 -3.49 -1.19
C SER A 52 -12.29 -2.11 -0.58
N VAL A 53 -12.29 -1.09 -1.41
CA VAL A 53 -12.44 0.30 -0.98
C VAL A 53 -13.59 0.94 -1.75
N SER A 54 -14.59 1.39 -1.00
CA SER A 54 -15.73 2.11 -1.55
C SER A 54 -15.47 3.61 -1.64
N PRO A 55 -15.86 4.26 -2.74
CA PRO A 55 -15.80 5.70 -2.84
C PRO A 55 -16.75 6.36 -1.83
N ASP A 56 -16.37 7.53 -1.36
CA ASP A 56 -17.16 8.37 -0.46
C ASP A 56 -17.24 9.80 -0.99
N ASP A 57 -17.92 10.66 -0.24
CA ASP A 57 -18.12 12.06 -0.64
C ASP A 57 -16.82 12.88 -0.70
N GLU A 58 -15.78 12.45 -0.01
CA GLU A 58 -14.47 13.11 0.03
C GLU A 58 -13.61 12.82 -1.21
N LEU A 59 -13.91 11.75 -1.94
CA LEU A 59 -13.05 11.25 -3.00
C LEU A 59 -12.83 12.27 -4.12
N THR A 60 -13.88 12.96 -4.54
CA THR A 60 -13.79 13.94 -5.65
C THR A 60 -12.88 15.10 -5.31
N GLU A 61 -13.00 15.63 -4.10
CA GLU A 61 -12.13 16.71 -3.61
C GLU A 61 -10.69 16.22 -3.44
N THR A 62 -10.53 15.02 -2.91
CA THR A 62 -9.24 14.35 -2.72
C THR A 62 -8.50 14.14 -4.04
N LEU A 63 -9.17 13.68 -5.08
CA LEU A 63 -8.62 13.51 -6.43
C LEU A 63 -8.21 14.87 -7.03
N THR A 64 -9.07 15.87 -6.89
CA THR A 64 -8.78 17.21 -7.40
C THR A 64 -7.54 17.81 -6.73
N ALA A 65 -7.42 17.69 -5.41
CA ALA A 65 -6.27 18.19 -4.65
C ALA A 65 -4.95 17.47 -4.98
N SER A 66 -5.03 16.21 -5.43
CA SER A 66 -3.85 15.36 -5.62
C SER A 66 -3.41 15.22 -7.07
N ARG A 67 -4.21 15.69 -8.04
CA ARG A 67 -4.01 15.42 -9.47
C ARG A 67 -2.67 15.90 -10.01
N GLU A 68 -2.17 17.04 -9.54
CA GLU A 68 -0.86 17.56 -9.93
C GLU A 68 0.31 16.86 -9.23
N ILE A 69 0.07 16.35 -8.02
CA ILE A 69 1.10 15.69 -7.19
C ILE A 69 1.27 14.22 -7.58
N CYS A 70 0.15 13.53 -7.76
CA CYS A 70 0.08 12.07 -7.99
C CYS A 70 -0.83 11.74 -9.18
N PRO A 71 -0.52 12.21 -10.41
CA PRO A 71 -1.42 12.03 -11.56
C PRO A 71 -1.68 10.56 -11.89
N GLU A 72 -0.68 9.69 -11.79
CA GLU A 72 -0.83 8.26 -12.09
C GLU A 72 -1.71 7.53 -11.07
N LEU A 73 -1.56 7.85 -9.79
CA LEU A 73 -2.40 7.26 -8.75
C LEU A 73 -3.85 7.73 -8.88
N CYS A 74 -4.07 9.01 -9.12
CA CYS A 74 -5.41 9.55 -9.38
C CYS A 74 -6.08 8.88 -10.58
N ALA A 75 -5.36 8.71 -11.68
CA ALA A 75 -5.85 8.04 -12.88
C ALA A 75 -6.20 6.57 -12.60
N ALA A 76 -5.39 5.86 -11.82
CA ALA A 76 -5.64 4.47 -11.44
C ALA A 76 -6.91 4.33 -10.59
N VAL A 77 -7.11 5.23 -9.63
CA VAL A 77 -8.30 5.26 -8.77
C VAL A 77 -9.56 5.57 -9.59
N GLU A 78 -9.52 6.59 -10.43
CA GLU A 78 -10.63 6.95 -11.31
C GLU A 78 -11.00 5.80 -12.24
N HIS A 79 -10.02 5.14 -12.83
CA HIS A 79 -10.25 3.99 -13.71
C HIS A 79 -10.92 2.83 -12.96
N ALA A 80 -10.45 2.51 -11.77
CA ALA A 80 -11.02 1.43 -10.96
C ALA A 80 -12.48 1.69 -10.60
N ILE A 81 -12.80 2.92 -10.19
CA ILE A 81 -14.17 3.32 -9.80
C ILE A 81 -15.10 3.33 -11.02
N ASN A 82 -14.66 3.82 -12.16
CA ASN A 82 -15.45 3.82 -13.39
C ASN A 82 -15.75 2.40 -13.88
N LYS A 83 -14.84 1.46 -13.64
CA LYS A 83 -14.99 0.07 -14.06
C LYS A 83 -15.93 -0.74 -13.17
N SER A 84 -15.83 -0.61 -11.86
CA SER A 84 -16.51 -1.51 -10.89
C SER A 84 -17.26 -0.82 -9.78
N LYS A 85 -17.34 0.51 -9.77
CA LYS A 85 -17.92 1.34 -8.69
C LYS A 85 -17.22 1.22 -7.34
N GLU A 86 -16.32 0.27 -7.18
CA GLU A 86 -15.48 0.05 -6.02
C GLU A 86 -14.06 -0.22 -6.47
N ILE A 87 -13.09 0.08 -5.62
CA ILE A 87 -11.70 -0.31 -5.85
C ILE A 87 -11.53 -1.72 -5.30
N GLU A 88 -11.59 -2.71 -6.18
CA GLU A 88 -11.38 -4.11 -5.83
C GLU A 88 -10.07 -4.62 -6.38
N GLY A 89 -9.29 -5.32 -5.55
CA GLY A 89 -8.05 -5.95 -5.94
C GLY A 89 -6.90 -5.67 -4.99
N TRP A 90 -5.68 -5.92 -5.44
CA TRP A 90 -4.49 -5.60 -4.68
C TRP A 90 -4.07 -4.16 -4.95
N ILE A 91 -4.16 -3.32 -3.92
CA ILE A 91 -3.58 -1.98 -3.97
C ILE A 91 -2.10 -2.09 -3.68
N ASN A 92 -1.29 -1.64 -4.62
CA ASN A 92 0.17 -1.65 -4.49
C ASN A 92 0.64 -0.52 -3.58
N TYR A 93 0.48 -0.72 -2.29
CA TYR A 93 0.88 0.27 -1.29
C TYR A 93 2.40 0.49 -1.24
N GLU A 94 3.20 -0.48 -1.64
CA GLU A 94 4.66 -0.33 -1.73
C GLU A 94 5.03 0.77 -2.74
N ARG A 95 4.35 0.81 -3.87
CA ARG A 95 4.52 1.87 -4.86
C ARG A 95 4.04 3.23 -4.35
N ILE A 96 2.96 3.26 -3.56
CA ILE A 96 2.48 4.49 -2.92
C ILE A 96 3.55 5.02 -1.97
N PHE A 97 4.09 4.18 -1.08
CA PHE A 97 5.17 4.58 -0.17
C PHE A 97 6.44 5.00 -0.91
N GLN A 98 6.79 4.34 -2.01
CA GLN A 98 7.93 4.73 -2.84
C GLN A 98 7.75 6.14 -3.42
N SER A 99 6.58 6.46 -3.92
CA SER A 99 6.25 7.80 -4.40
C SER A 99 6.41 8.87 -3.31
N ILE A 100 6.01 8.57 -2.09
CA ILE A 100 6.20 9.46 -0.94
C ILE A 100 7.68 9.66 -0.63
N VAL A 101 8.48 8.60 -0.58
CA VAL A 101 9.93 8.67 -0.36
C VAL A 101 10.63 9.47 -1.46
N GLN A 102 10.23 9.27 -2.71
CA GLN A 102 10.79 10.02 -3.85
C GLN A 102 10.53 11.52 -3.77
N ARG A 103 9.36 11.92 -3.29
CA ARG A 103 9.00 13.35 -3.16
C ARG A 103 9.61 14.02 -1.92
N HIS A 104 9.92 13.25 -0.87
CA HIS A 104 10.37 13.77 0.42
C HIS A 104 11.64 13.09 0.92
N PRO A 105 12.73 13.09 0.12
CA PRO A 105 13.96 12.35 0.48
C PRO A 105 14.65 12.89 1.73
N ASP A 106 14.45 14.17 2.07
CA ASP A 106 15.04 14.79 3.25
C ASP A 106 14.32 14.43 4.56
N LEU A 107 13.03 14.08 4.48
CA LEU A 107 12.20 13.73 5.63
C LEU A 107 12.04 12.23 5.82
N LEU A 108 12.09 11.48 4.74
CA LEU A 108 11.83 10.04 4.72
C LEU A 108 12.81 9.35 3.77
N HIS A 109 13.86 8.75 4.30
CA HIS A 109 14.89 8.07 3.49
C HIS A 109 14.45 6.73 2.96
N HIS A 110 13.63 6.00 3.72
CA HIS A 110 13.08 4.72 3.34
C HIS A 110 11.82 4.40 4.15
N VAL A 111 11.06 3.45 3.67
CA VAL A 111 9.96 2.81 4.39
C VAL A 111 10.22 1.32 4.45
N SER A 112 10.08 0.72 5.63
CA SER A 112 10.20 -0.72 5.82
C SER A 112 8.85 -1.29 6.23
N ILE A 113 8.43 -2.35 5.55
CA ILE A 113 7.18 -3.05 5.83
C ILE A 113 7.49 -4.50 6.19
N GLU A 114 7.05 -4.90 7.37
CA GLU A 114 7.06 -6.30 7.78
C GLU A 114 5.72 -6.93 7.46
N GLU A 115 5.74 -7.99 6.68
CA GLU A 115 4.56 -8.78 6.37
C GLU A 115 4.69 -10.18 6.95
N VAL A 116 3.64 -10.64 7.60
CA VAL A 116 3.53 -12.01 8.13
C VAL A 116 2.37 -12.69 7.42
N ASP A 117 2.71 -13.73 6.67
CA ASP A 117 1.72 -14.60 6.04
C ASP A 117 1.28 -15.68 7.04
N CYS A 118 0.04 -15.56 7.50
CA CYS A 118 -0.57 -16.45 8.50
C CYS A 118 -1.44 -17.53 7.84
N ASN A 119 -0.89 -18.25 6.87
CA ASN A 119 -1.60 -19.35 6.21
C ASN A 119 -1.38 -20.67 6.96
N THR A 120 -2.40 -21.15 7.64
CA THR A 120 -2.35 -22.37 8.45
C THR A 120 -2.22 -23.66 7.63
N LYS A 121 -2.52 -23.64 6.32
CA LYS A 121 -2.42 -24.83 5.45
C LYS A 121 -1.03 -25.04 4.84
N ARG A 122 -0.20 -24.00 4.79
CA ARG A 122 1.08 -24.02 4.07
C ARG A 122 2.30 -24.25 4.97
N GLY A 123 2.12 -24.47 6.26
CA GLY A 123 3.22 -24.68 7.20
C GLY A 123 3.57 -23.42 7.99
N PRO A 124 4.83 -23.26 8.45
CA PRO A 124 5.21 -22.16 9.32
C PRO A 124 4.97 -20.81 8.68
N PHE A 125 4.69 -19.81 9.52
CA PHE A 125 4.50 -18.44 9.10
C PHE A 125 5.66 -17.97 8.23
N ARG A 126 5.34 -17.32 7.12
CA ARG A 126 6.34 -16.65 6.27
C ARG A 126 6.39 -15.20 6.65
N GLU A 127 7.58 -14.75 6.98
CA GLU A 127 7.86 -13.34 7.22
C GLU A 127 8.59 -12.75 6.02
N THR A 128 8.16 -11.58 5.59
CA THR A 128 8.81 -10.82 4.52
C THR A 128 9.10 -9.42 5.03
N LEU A 129 10.33 -8.98 4.89
CA LEU A 129 10.72 -7.60 5.10
C LEU A 129 10.90 -6.93 3.74
N THR A 130 10.11 -5.90 3.49
CA THR A 130 10.24 -5.08 2.29
C THR A 130 10.82 -3.72 2.67
N ILE A 131 11.91 -3.34 2.01
CA ILE A 131 12.56 -2.04 2.18
C ILE A 131 12.35 -1.24 0.90
N ILE A 132 11.73 -0.09 1.06
CA ILE A 132 11.34 0.81 -0.01
C ILE A 132 12.22 2.05 0.07
N THR A 133 13.01 2.30 -0.96
CA THR A 133 13.79 3.52 -1.14
C THR A 133 13.30 4.30 -2.35
N ALA A 134 13.83 5.49 -2.57
CA ALA A 134 13.52 6.27 -3.77
C ALA A 134 13.88 5.53 -5.07
N GLN A 135 14.89 4.65 -5.03
CA GLN A 135 15.45 3.98 -6.20
C GLN A 135 14.94 2.56 -6.41
N CYS A 136 14.64 1.84 -5.33
CA CYS A 136 14.30 0.42 -5.43
C CYS A 136 13.37 -0.05 -4.30
N ILE A 137 12.74 -1.17 -4.56
CA ILE A 137 12.00 -1.96 -3.57
C ILE A 137 12.69 -3.30 -3.45
N MET A 138 13.13 -3.64 -2.24
CA MET A 138 13.81 -4.90 -1.93
C MET A 138 12.97 -5.70 -0.95
N SER A 139 12.75 -6.96 -1.24
CA SER A 139 12.05 -7.87 -0.33
C SER A 139 12.95 -9.04 0.05
N ILE A 140 12.98 -9.35 1.34
CA ILE A 140 13.73 -10.46 1.91
C ILE A 140 12.73 -11.29 2.72
N ASN A 141 12.60 -12.56 2.38
CA ASN A 141 11.75 -13.49 3.16
C ASN A 141 12.58 -14.30 4.16
N SER A 142 11.90 -14.95 5.11
CA SER A 142 12.51 -15.74 6.18
C SER A 142 13.39 -16.90 5.68
N ASP A 143 13.23 -17.33 4.42
CA ASP A 143 14.06 -18.34 3.77
C ASP A 143 15.42 -17.81 3.28
N GLY A 144 15.71 -16.50 3.46
CA GLY A 144 16.93 -15.85 3.00
C GLY A 144 16.96 -15.55 1.51
N ASN A 145 15.88 -15.80 0.78
CA ASN A 145 15.73 -15.46 -0.63
C ASN A 145 15.36 -13.98 -0.76
N GLY A 146 16.35 -13.17 -1.14
CA GLY A 146 16.14 -11.77 -1.45
C GLY A 146 15.73 -11.57 -2.90
N GLN A 147 14.71 -10.74 -3.11
CA GLN A 147 14.36 -10.23 -4.44
C GLN A 147 14.52 -8.71 -4.42
N SER A 148 15.33 -8.21 -5.36
CA SER A 148 15.45 -6.78 -5.62
C SER A 148 14.65 -6.45 -6.86
N GLN A 149 13.67 -5.57 -6.72
CA GLN A 149 12.94 -5.02 -7.86
C GLN A 149 13.36 -3.56 -8.03
N LEU A 150 14.01 -3.28 -9.15
CA LEU A 150 14.09 -1.91 -9.64
C LEU A 150 12.65 -1.40 -9.81
N ILE A 151 12.42 -0.12 -9.51
CA ILE A 151 11.11 0.54 -9.50
C ILE A 151 10.11 -0.18 -10.38
N PRO A 152 9.18 -0.92 -9.80
CA PRO A 152 8.25 -1.68 -10.62
C PRO A 152 7.38 -0.69 -11.39
N ARG A 153 7.33 -0.84 -12.69
CA ARG A 153 6.26 -0.28 -13.50
C ARG A 153 4.94 -1.02 -13.26
N SER A 154 4.83 -1.67 -12.10
CA SER A 154 3.63 -2.37 -11.66
C SER A 154 2.50 -1.37 -11.48
N PRO A 155 1.28 -1.68 -11.89
CA PRO A 155 0.14 -0.80 -11.69
C PRO A 155 -0.10 -0.56 -10.19
N TYR A 156 -0.68 0.59 -9.84
CA TYR A 156 -1.09 0.88 -8.48
C TYR A 156 -2.21 -0.04 -7.97
N ILE A 157 -3.06 -0.52 -8.87
CA ILE A 157 -4.19 -1.39 -8.56
C ILE A 157 -4.12 -2.59 -9.49
N ILE A 158 -3.99 -3.79 -8.90
CA ILE A 158 -4.03 -5.05 -9.61
C ILE A 158 -5.43 -5.62 -9.40
N HIS A 159 -6.25 -5.58 -10.43
CA HIS A 159 -7.60 -6.13 -10.38
C HIS A 159 -7.55 -7.64 -10.14
N SER A 160 -8.34 -8.12 -9.16
CA SER A 160 -8.51 -9.54 -9.03
C SER A 160 -9.31 -10.04 -10.24
N THR A 161 -8.72 -10.94 -11.02
CA THR A 161 -9.48 -11.71 -11.99
C THR A 161 -10.39 -12.64 -11.19
N LYS A 162 -11.67 -12.30 -11.06
CA LYS A 162 -12.67 -13.27 -10.67
C LYS A 162 -12.62 -14.36 -11.73
N ARG A 163 -11.95 -15.46 -11.44
CA ARG A 163 -12.17 -16.69 -12.19
C ARG A 163 -13.62 -17.09 -11.90
N GLY A 164 -14.46 -16.81 -12.87
CA GLY A 164 -15.82 -17.28 -12.86
C GLY A 164 -15.93 -18.81 -12.87
#